data_ad7f63de5ce7dbb41f4364679fed4b6d
#
_entry.id   ad7f63de5ce7dbb41f4364679fed4b6d
#
_cell.length_a   1.000
_cell.length_b   1.000
_cell.length_c   1.000
_cell.angle_alpha   90.00
_cell.angle_beta   90.00
_cell.angle_gamma   90.00
#
_symmetry.space_group_name_H-M   'P 1'
#
loop_
_entity.id
_entity.type
_entity.pdbx_description
1 polymer ?
#
loop_
_entity_poly.entity_id
_entity_poly.type
_entity_poly.pdbx_seq_one_letter_code
_entity_poly.pdbx_strand_id
1 'polypeptide(L)'
;RSTLFPYTTLFRSGVARFAAQVLKEDLELMEHLPGNLYNFHPGCHVGQGAEKGIELVANQLNGVLSPEQKTIVLLETMSGKGSEVGRTFEELAAIMERVDLKGKLGVCLDTCHVYSAGYDIVNRLDSVLEHFDAVLGLECLRAIHLNDSMTPFSSFKDRHETIGKGSLGEQAFINIINHPVLRELPFFLETPRDDAGHGEEITWLKEHYRN
;
A
#
# COMPACT_ATOMS: atom_id res chain seq x y z
N ARG A 1 -9.00 8.56 5.46
CA ARG A 1 -10.01 7.48 5.39
C ARG A 1 -9.54 6.48 4.35
N SER A 2 -9.14 5.27 4.78
CA SER A 2 -9.01 4.14 3.89
C SER A 2 -10.41 3.79 3.40
N THR A 3 -10.70 3.98 2.12
CA THR A 3 -11.95 3.56 1.53
C THR A 3 -11.82 2.09 1.14
N LEU A 4 -12.22 1.22 2.09
CA LEU A 4 -12.37 -0.21 1.83
C LEU A 4 -13.53 -0.42 0.82
N PHE A 5 -13.22 -0.45 -0.46
CA PHE A 5 -14.14 -0.95 -1.45
C PHE A 5 -14.16 -2.48 -1.44
N PRO A 6 -15.36 -3.11 -1.47
CA PRO A 6 -15.44 -4.56 -1.54
C PRO A 6 -14.85 -5.06 -2.87
N TYR A 7 -13.77 -5.79 -2.77
CA TYR A 7 -12.86 -6.25 -3.80
C TYR A 7 -13.43 -7.13 -4.92
N THR A 8 -14.73 -7.36 -4.97
CA THR A 8 -15.27 -8.41 -5.83
C THR A 8 -15.70 -7.97 -7.22
N THR A 9 -15.44 -6.71 -7.65
CA THR A 9 -16.26 -6.21 -8.74
C THR A 9 -15.63 -5.28 -9.77
N LEU A 10 -14.34 -5.09 -9.84
CA LEU A 10 -13.68 -4.32 -10.93
C LEU A 10 -13.97 -4.89 -12.35
N PHE A 11 -14.51 -6.10 -12.45
CA PHE A 11 -14.67 -6.83 -13.70
C PHE A 11 -16.10 -6.93 -14.25
N ARG A 12 -17.09 -6.38 -13.55
CA ARG A 12 -18.42 -6.16 -14.14
C ARG A 12 -18.52 -4.72 -14.59
N SER A 13 -18.87 -4.48 -15.84
CA SER A 13 -18.85 -3.15 -16.49
C SER A 13 -19.51 -2.01 -15.70
N GLY A 14 -20.49 -2.32 -14.86
CA GLY A 14 -21.15 -1.35 -13.97
C GLY A 14 -20.30 -0.95 -12.76
N VAL A 15 -19.54 -1.89 -12.18
CA VAL A 15 -18.76 -1.65 -10.95
C VAL A 15 -17.43 -1.00 -11.26
N ALA A 16 -16.78 -1.36 -12.36
CA ALA A 16 -15.59 -0.67 -12.82
C ALA A 16 -15.86 0.82 -13.09
N ARG A 17 -17.01 1.13 -13.70
CA ARG A 17 -17.42 2.52 -13.91
C ARG A 17 -17.70 3.25 -12.60
N PHE A 18 -18.37 2.59 -11.66
CA PHE A 18 -18.64 3.16 -10.34
C PHE A 18 -17.33 3.40 -9.57
N ALA A 19 -16.41 2.44 -9.57
CA ALA A 19 -15.09 2.60 -8.95
C ALA A 19 -14.28 3.75 -9.56
N ALA A 20 -14.29 3.88 -10.89
CA ALA A 20 -13.64 5.00 -11.58
C ALA A 20 -14.27 6.35 -11.21
N GLN A 21 -15.60 6.40 -11.11
CA GLN A 21 -16.29 7.62 -10.71
C GLN A 21 -15.94 8.02 -9.27
N VAL A 22 -15.96 7.06 -8.33
CA VAL A 22 -15.61 7.34 -6.93
C VAL A 22 -14.15 7.78 -6.81
N LEU A 23 -13.23 7.08 -7.48
CA LEU A 23 -11.82 7.47 -7.48
C LEU A 23 -11.65 8.91 -8.01
N LYS A 24 -12.36 9.27 -9.07
CA LYS A 24 -12.31 10.62 -9.62
C LYS A 24 -12.85 11.66 -8.63
N GLU A 25 -14.01 11.40 -8.02
CA GLU A 25 -14.62 12.28 -7.04
C GLU A 25 -13.73 12.45 -5.80
N ASP A 26 -13.12 11.37 -5.31
CA ASP A 26 -12.17 11.41 -4.20
C ASP A 26 -10.93 12.23 -4.55
N LEU A 27 -10.37 12.07 -5.75
CA LEU A 27 -9.22 12.86 -6.19
C LEU A 27 -9.57 14.35 -6.33
N GLU A 28 -10.75 14.68 -6.83
CA GLU A 28 -11.23 16.07 -6.87
C GLU A 28 -11.33 16.69 -5.46
N LEU A 29 -11.81 15.91 -4.47
CA LEU A 29 -11.85 16.33 -3.06
C LEU A 29 -10.45 16.50 -2.47
N MET A 30 -9.52 15.59 -2.80
CA MET A 30 -8.13 15.63 -2.32
C MET A 30 -7.37 16.85 -2.81
N GLU A 31 -7.72 17.44 -3.96
CA GLU A 31 -7.09 18.67 -4.45
C GLU A 31 -7.32 19.90 -3.55
N HIS A 32 -8.32 19.84 -2.66
CA HIS A 32 -8.55 20.87 -1.64
C HIS A 32 -7.64 20.72 -0.40
N LEU A 33 -6.89 19.63 -0.31
CA LEU A 33 -5.99 19.31 0.78
C LEU A 33 -4.55 19.28 0.24
N PRO A 34 -3.75 20.33 0.36
CA PRO A 34 -2.44 20.42 -0.27
C PRO A 34 -1.45 19.39 0.30
N GLY A 35 -0.63 18.80 -0.58
CA GLY A 35 0.42 17.85 -0.21
C GLY A 35 -0.08 16.45 0.14
N ASN A 36 -1.32 16.12 -0.23
CA ASN A 36 -1.90 14.83 0.11
C ASN A 36 -1.53 13.69 -0.82
N LEU A 37 -1.57 12.51 -0.22
CA LEU A 37 -1.41 11.22 -0.86
C LEU A 37 -2.76 10.51 -0.82
N TYR A 38 -3.18 9.92 -1.93
CA TYR A 38 -4.38 9.09 -2.00
C TYR A 38 -3.97 7.64 -2.17
N ASN A 39 -4.18 6.83 -1.15
CA ASN A 39 -3.82 5.42 -1.17
C ASN A 39 -5.01 4.53 -1.48
N PHE A 40 -4.82 3.50 -2.28
CA PHE A 40 -5.83 2.49 -2.57
C PHE A 40 -5.22 1.12 -2.87
N HIS A 41 -5.99 0.07 -2.60
CA HIS A 41 -5.65 -1.29 -3.03
C HIS A 41 -5.88 -1.44 -4.54
N PRO A 42 -4.92 -1.91 -5.34
CA PRO A 42 -5.09 -2.03 -6.79
C PRO A 42 -6.27 -2.90 -7.23
N GLY A 43 -6.66 -3.88 -6.40
CA GLY A 43 -7.84 -4.72 -6.65
C GLY A 43 -7.51 -6.18 -6.92
N CYS A 44 -8.45 -6.90 -7.56
CA CYS A 44 -8.35 -8.34 -7.77
C CYS A 44 -8.64 -8.71 -9.22
N HIS A 45 -7.93 -9.69 -9.78
CA HIS A 45 -8.14 -10.17 -11.15
C HIS A 45 -9.31 -11.17 -11.31
N VAL A 46 -9.90 -11.64 -10.21
CA VAL A 46 -11.12 -12.49 -10.16
C VAL A 46 -11.07 -13.65 -11.17
N GLY A 47 -9.98 -14.40 -11.17
CA GLY A 47 -9.80 -15.57 -12.05
C GLY A 47 -9.36 -15.29 -13.48
N GLN A 48 -9.21 -14.01 -13.89
CA GLN A 48 -8.77 -13.65 -15.26
C GLN A 48 -7.24 -13.61 -15.42
N GLY A 49 -6.49 -13.81 -14.33
CA GLY A 49 -5.04 -13.75 -14.30
C GLY A 49 -4.49 -12.36 -13.97
N ALA A 50 -3.31 -12.33 -13.33
CA ALA A 50 -2.68 -11.10 -12.85
C ALA A 50 -2.45 -10.08 -13.98
N GLU A 51 -2.01 -10.53 -15.16
CA GLU A 51 -1.78 -9.69 -16.33
C GLU A 51 -3.04 -8.89 -16.75
N LYS A 52 -4.22 -9.55 -16.75
CA LYS A 52 -5.48 -8.87 -17.04
C LYS A 52 -5.89 -7.91 -15.93
N GLY A 53 -5.61 -8.26 -14.68
CA GLY A 53 -5.82 -7.37 -13.54
C GLY A 53 -4.97 -6.10 -13.64
N ILE A 54 -3.69 -6.23 -13.92
CA ILE A 54 -2.73 -5.14 -14.15
C ILE A 54 -3.23 -4.20 -15.26
N GLU A 55 -3.61 -4.76 -16.42
CA GLU A 55 -4.16 -4.00 -17.55
C GLU A 55 -5.38 -3.16 -17.13
N LEU A 56 -6.31 -3.77 -16.39
CA LEU A 56 -7.55 -3.10 -15.99
C LEU A 56 -7.31 -1.98 -14.99
N VAL A 57 -6.41 -2.18 -14.03
CA VAL A 57 -6.01 -1.13 -13.06
C VAL A 57 -5.37 0.04 -13.80
N ALA A 58 -4.41 -0.23 -14.69
CA ALA A 58 -3.73 0.81 -15.45
C ALA A 58 -4.71 1.60 -16.35
N ASN A 59 -5.61 0.90 -17.03
CA ASN A 59 -6.63 1.55 -17.86
C ASN A 59 -7.57 2.44 -17.04
N GLN A 60 -7.93 2.02 -15.82
CA GLN A 60 -8.76 2.82 -14.93
C GLN A 60 -8.01 4.08 -14.49
N LEU A 61 -6.75 3.96 -14.10
CA LEU A 61 -5.91 5.10 -13.72
C LEU A 61 -5.75 6.08 -14.89
N ASN A 62 -5.49 5.59 -16.10
CA ASN A 62 -5.40 6.43 -17.30
C ASN A 62 -6.71 7.18 -17.61
N GLY A 63 -7.85 6.60 -17.23
CA GLY A 63 -9.15 7.25 -17.40
C GLY A 63 -9.51 8.28 -16.34
N VAL A 64 -8.78 8.32 -15.22
CA VAL A 64 -9.14 9.18 -14.07
C VAL A 64 -8.07 10.22 -13.74
N LEU A 65 -6.78 9.90 -13.93
CA LEU A 65 -5.70 10.82 -13.62
C LEU A 65 -5.69 12.05 -14.54
N SER A 66 -5.35 13.21 -13.98
CA SER A 66 -5.24 14.47 -14.68
C SER A 66 -3.82 15.06 -14.58
N PRO A 67 -3.28 15.68 -15.65
CA PRO A 67 -2.00 16.38 -15.60
C PRO A 67 -1.96 17.51 -14.54
N GLU A 68 -3.10 18.17 -14.34
CA GLU A 68 -3.25 19.29 -13.40
C GLU A 68 -3.33 18.84 -11.95
N GLN A 69 -3.65 17.56 -11.70
CA GLN A 69 -3.75 16.99 -10.36
C GLN A 69 -2.44 17.16 -9.58
N LYS A 70 -2.54 17.56 -8.32
CA LYS A 70 -1.41 17.66 -7.39
C LYS A 70 -1.29 16.45 -6.47
N THR A 71 -2.41 15.83 -6.15
CA THR A 71 -2.48 14.62 -5.33
C THR A 71 -1.72 13.47 -6.00
N ILE A 72 -0.82 12.84 -5.26
CA ILE A 72 -0.15 11.62 -5.71
C ILE A 72 -1.00 10.41 -5.33
N VAL A 73 -1.27 9.55 -6.28
CA VAL A 73 -2.03 8.31 -6.08
C VAL A 73 -1.06 7.19 -5.75
N LEU A 74 -1.28 6.53 -4.63
CA LEU A 74 -0.44 5.44 -4.16
C LEU A 74 -1.08 4.09 -4.45
N LEU A 75 -0.32 3.22 -5.09
CA LEU A 75 -0.61 1.80 -5.18
C LEU A 75 -0.13 1.14 -3.89
N GLU A 76 -1.02 0.50 -3.16
CA GLU A 76 -0.63 -0.24 -1.98
C GLU A 76 -0.04 -1.61 -2.34
N THR A 77 1.01 -2.02 -1.64
CA THR A 77 1.50 -3.41 -1.71
C THR A 77 0.47 -4.35 -1.10
N MET A 78 0.19 -5.48 -1.78
CA MET A 78 -0.87 -6.40 -1.40
C MET A 78 -0.35 -7.70 -0.80
N SER A 79 -1.15 -8.33 0.06
CA SER A 79 -0.82 -9.59 0.73
C SER A 79 -0.80 -10.81 -0.19
N GLY A 80 -1.43 -10.71 -1.37
CA GLY A 80 -1.64 -11.83 -2.28
C GLY A 80 -2.82 -12.73 -1.91
N LYS A 81 -3.74 -12.23 -1.10
CA LYS A 81 -4.96 -12.95 -0.70
C LYS A 81 -5.86 -13.19 -1.92
N GLY A 82 -6.12 -14.45 -2.20
CA GLY A 82 -7.00 -14.84 -3.31
C GLY A 82 -6.46 -14.45 -4.68
N SER A 83 -7.02 -13.43 -5.28
CA SER A 83 -6.66 -12.95 -6.62
C SER A 83 -6.24 -11.47 -6.64
N GLU A 84 -5.71 -10.97 -5.54
CA GLU A 84 -5.20 -9.59 -5.42
C GLU A 84 -4.08 -9.34 -6.44
N VAL A 85 -4.06 -8.11 -6.96
CA VAL A 85 -3.03 -7.58 -7.86
C VAL A 85 -2.18 -6.59 -7.06
N GLY A 86 -0.87 -6.57 -7.28
CA GLY A 86 0.06 -5.75 -6.53
C GLY A 86 0.73 -6.50 -5.36
N ARG A 87 0.68 -7.84 -5.40
CA ARG A 87 1.35 -8.69 -4.43
C ARG A 87 2.87 -8.63 -4.53
N THR A 88 3.39 -8.46 -5.72
CA THR A 88 4.84 -8.34 -5.94
C THR A 88 5.19 -6.94 -6.43
N PHE A 89 6.42 -6.52 -6.21
CA PHE A 89 6.90 -5.23 -6.70
C PHE A 89 6.85 -5.15 -8.23
N GLU A 90 7.07 -6.27 -8.91
CA GLU A 90 6.96 -6.39 -10.37
C GLU A 90 5.53 -6.18 -10.87
N GLU A 91 4.51 -6.64 -10.14
CA GLU A 91 3.10 -6.36 -10.49
C GLU A 91 2.78 -4.87 -10.37
N LEU A 92 3.28 -4.20 -9.31
CA LEU A 92 3.12 -2.75 -9.15
C LEU A 92 3.87 -1.99 -10.25
N ALA A 93 5.11 -2.37 -10.55
CA ALA A 93 5.89 -1.80 -11.64
C ALA A 93 5.16 -1.94 -12.98
N ALA A 94 4.59 -3.12 -13.26
CA ALA A 94 3.84 -3.38 -14.48
C ALA A 94 2.56 -2.55 -14.61
N ILE A 95 1.90 -2.20 -13.49
CA ILE A 95 0.80 -1.22 -13.48
C ILE A 95 1.34 0.16 -13.81
N MET A 96 2.38 0.62 -13.08
CA MET A 96 2.96 1.96 -13.25
C MET A 96 3.51 2.19 -14.66
N GLU A 97 4.12 1.17 -15.27
CA GLU A 97 4.64 1.24 -16.64
C GLU A 97 3.54 1.50 -17.68
N ARG A 98 2.30 1.05 -17.44
CA ARG A 98 1.14 1.19 -18.34
C ARG A 98 0.32 2.45 -18.09
N VAL A 99 0.68 3.23 -17.08
CA VAL A 99 0.01 4.51 -16.79
C VAL A 99 0.76 5.65 -17.47
N ASP A 100 0.01 6.46 -18.23
CA ASP A 100 0.57 7.58 -19.02
C ASP A 100 1.17 8.66 -18.10
N LEU A 101 0.49 8.98 -17.00
CA LEU A 101 0.88 10.00 -16.02
C LEU A 101 1.66 9.40 -14.84
N LYS A 102 2.77 8.71 -15.13
CA LYS A 102 3.60 8.03 -14.11
C LYS A 102 4.00 8.93 -12.94
N GLY A 103 4.28 10.20 -13.21
CA GLY A 103 4.65 11.18 -12.18
C GLY A 103 3.53 11.51 -11.18
N LYS A 104 2.31 11.02 -11.40
CA LYS A 104 1.19 11.12 -10.47
C LYS A 104 1.02 9.87 -9.59
N LEU A 105 1.91 8.89 -9.73
CA LEU A 105 1.85 7.64 -8.98
C LEU A 105 2.99 7.55 -7.96
N GLY A 106 2.74 6.77 -6.93
CA GLY A 106 3.70 6.31 -5.94
C GLY A 106 3.26 4.97 -5.38
N VAL A 107 3.96 4.50 -4.36
CA VAL A 107 3.66 3.26 -3.66
C VAL A 107 3.51 3.52 -2.17
N CYS A 108 2.53 2.88 -1.56
CA CYS A 108 2.42 2.69 -0.13
C CYS A 108 2.85 1.26 0.21
N LEU A 109 3.85 1.11 1.07
CA LEU A 109 4.28 -0.19 1.54
C LEU A 109 3.53 -0.52 2.84
N ASP A 110 2.68 -1.56 2.81
CA ASP A 110 2.08 -2.11 4.02
C ASP A 110 2.94 -3.24 4.58
N THR A 111 3.36 -3.12 5.84
CA THR A 111 4.28 -4.06 6.49
C THR A 111 3.66 -5.44 6.71
N CYS A 112 2.37 -5.52 7.04
CA CYS A 112 1.63 -6.77 7.13
C CYS A 112 1.51 -7.44 5.76
N HIS A 113 1.19 -6.67 4.72
CA HIS A 113 0.98 -7.19 3.37
C HIS A 113 2.27 -7.76 2.77
N VAL A 114 3.37 -7.00 2.77
CA VAL A 114 4.63 -7.49 2.20
C VAL A 114 5.16 -8.70 2.97
N TYR A 115 5.03 -8.73 4.31
CA TYR A 115 5.39 -9.89 5.12
C TYR A 115 4.56 -11.13 4.74
N SER A 116 3.25 -10.95 4.61
CA SER A 116 2.33 -12.01 4.16
C SER A 116 2.58 -12.45 2.72
N ALA A 117 3.02 -11.55 1.84
CA ALA A 117 3.37 -11.85 0.46
C ALA A 117 4.71 -12.58 0.30
N GLY A 118 5.53 -12.65 1.35
CA GLY A 118 6.79 -13.39 1.35
C GLY A 118 8.04 -12.51 1.30
N TYR A 119 7.93 -11.21 1.57
CA TYR A 119 9.08 -10.32 1.75
C TYR A 119 9.46 -10.29 3.24
N ASP A 120 10.64 -10.82 3.58
CA ASP A 120 11.12 -10.94 4.97
C ASP A 120 11.66 -9.60 5.49
N ILE A 121 10.76 -8.69 5.80
CA ILE A 121 11.09 -7.37 6.37
C ILE A 121 11.53 -7.46 7.84
N VAL A 122 11.35 -8.59 8.49
CA VAL A 122 11.77 -8.83 9.87
C VAL A 122 13.27 -9.08 9.97
N ASN A 123 13.81 -9.98 9.12
CA ASN A 123 15.20 -10.42 9.18
C ASN A 123 16.07 -9.87 8.03
N ARG A 124 15.46 -9.35 6.96
CA ARG A 124 16.13 -8.99 5.72
C ARG A 124 15.62 -7.67 5.14
N LEU A 125 15.32 -6.68 5.99
CA LEU A 125 14.74 -5.40 5.59
C LEU A 125 15.55 -4.71 4.47
N ASP A 126 16.88 -4.62 4.62
CA ASP A 126 17.74 -4.00 3.60
C ASP A 126 17.61 -4.70 2.24
N SER A 127 17.62 -6.04 2.22
CA SER A 127 17.49 -6.80 0.97
C SER A 127 16.11 -6.62 0.31
N VAL A 128 15.06 -6.45 1.11
CA VAL A 128 13.71 -6.16 0.59
C VAL A 128 13.68 -4.76 -0.02
N LEU A 129 14.30 -3.77 0.64
CA LEU A 129 14.39 -2.41 0.11
C LEU A 129 15.29 -2.32 -1.13
N GLU A 130 16.40 -3.06 -1.19
CA GLU A 130 17.23 -3.19 -2.39
C GLU A 130 16.43 -3.79 -3.57
N HIS A 131 15.59 -4.80 -3.31
CA HIS A 131 14.69 -5.35 -4.34
C HIS A 131 13.64 -4.34 -4.77
N PHE A 132 13.03 -3.62 -3.82
CA PHE A 132 12.08 -2.54 -4.12
C PHE A 132 12.74 -1.48 -5.01
N ASP A 133 13.94 -1.04 -4.66
CA ASP A 133 14.71 -0.04 -5.42
C ASP A 133 15.01 -0.51 -6.85
N ALA A 134 15.47 -1.75 -6.99
CA ALA A 134 15.80 -2.32 -8.29
C ALA A 134 14.58 -2.43 -9.24
N VAL A 135 13.36 -2.62 -8.70
CA VAL A 135 12.15 -2.85 -9.51
C VAL A 135 11.35 -1.56 -9.70
N LEU A 136 11.20 -0.74 -8.67
CA LEU A 136 10.30 0.43 -8.64
C LEU A 136 11.04 1.76 -8.53
N GLY A 137 12.25 1.76 -7.91
CA GLY A 137 12.93 2.96 -7.45
C GLY A 137 12.41 3.43 -6.09
N LEU A 138 13.32 3.72 -5.15
CA LEU A 138 12.95 4.18 -3.79
C LEU A 138 12.21 5.52 -3.80
N GLU A 139 12.38 6.32 -4.82
CA GLU A 139 11.65 7.59 -5.00
C GLU A 139 10.13 7.39 -5.20
N CYS A 140 9.71 6.18 -5.59
CA CYS A 140 8.30 5.83 -5.70
C CYS A 140 7.66 5.51 -4.34
N LEU A 141 8.45 5.18 -3.31
CA LEU A 141 7.94 4.89 -1.97
C LEU A 141 7.59 6.20 -1.25
N ARG A 142 6.30 6.39 -1.00
CA ARG A 142 5.79 7.68 -0.50
C ARG A 142 5.13 7.60 0.87
N ALA A 143 4.73 6.42 1.30
CA ALA A 143 4.08 6.20 2.58
C ALA A 143 4.27 4.75 3.04
N ILE A 144 4.07 4.52 4.32
CA ILE A 144 4.10 3.20 4.93
C ILE A 144 2.85 3.02 5.77
N HIS A 145 2.10 1.96 5.51
CA HIS A 145 1.15 1.42 6.46
C HIS A 145 1.91 0.51 7.43
N LEU A 146 1.93 0.90 8.68
CA LEU A 146 2.73 0.25 9.71
C LEU A 146 1.82 -0.65 10.54
N ASN A 147 1.69 -1.90 10.12
CA ASN A 147 0.78 -2.89 10.69
C ASN A 147 1.52 -4.18 11.04
N ASP A 148 1.26 -4.76 12.22
CA ASP A 148 1.70 -6.12 12.52
C ASP A 148 0.76 -7.14 11.87
N SER A 149 1.15 -8.41 11.85
CA SER A 149 0.39 -9.48 11.21
C SER A 149 -0.05 -10.55 12.22
N MET A 150 -1.36 -10.86 12.23
CA MET A 150 -1.87 -12.02 12.96
C MET A 150 -1.39 -13.35 12.38
N THR A 151 -0.87 -13.34 11.17
CA THR A 151 -0.56 -14.56 10.42
C THR A 151 0.94 -14.70 10.17
N PRO A 152 1.46 -15.94 10.02
CA PRO A 152 2.88 -16.14 9.81
C PRO A 152 3.35 -15.64 8.44
N PHE A 153 4.69 -15.56 8.31
CA PHE A 153 5.38 -15.22 7.07
C PHE A 153 4.87 -16.04 5.87
N SER A 154 4.71 -15.35 4.71
CA SER A 154 4.28 -15.97 3.46
C SER A 154 2.92 -16.69 3.54
N SER A 155 2.00 -16.16 4.35
CA SER A 155 0.67 -16.74 4.57
C SER A 155 -0.36 -16.37 3.50
N PHE A 156 -0.08 -15.33 2.70
CA PHE A 156 -1.03 -14.74 1.73
C PHE A 156 -2.36 -14.36 2.38
N LYS A 157 -2.28 -13.74 3.56
CA LYS A 157 -3.45 -13.30 4.32
C LYS A 157 -3.27 -11.86 4.78
N ASP A 158 -4.31 -11.09 4.58
CA ASP A 158 -4.43 -9.74 5.10
C ASP A 158 -5.17 -9.81 6.43
N ARG A 159 -4.42 -9.70 7.53
CA ARG A 159 -4.92 -9.71 8.91
C ARG A 159 -3.98 -8.89 9.79
N HIS A 160 -4.33 -7.63 9.99
CA HIS A 160 -3.58 -6.72 10.85
C HIS A 160 -3.69 -7.11 12.31
N GLU A 161 -2.61 -6.87 13.05
CA GLU A 161 -2.50 -7.01 14.50
C GLU A 161 -1.94 -5.72 15.10
N THR A 162 -2.14 -5.53 16.38
CA THR A 162 -1.53 -4.47 17.18
C THR A 162 -0.01 -4.52 17.09
N ILE A 163 0.64 -3.38 16.98
CA ILE A 163 2.10 -3.26 16.87
C ILE A 163 2.81 -4.09 17.95
N GLY A 164 3.69 -4.98 17.52
CA GLY A 164 4.49 -5.84 18.38
C GLY A 164 3.76 -7.03 19.00
N LYS A 165 2.48 -7.23 18.66
CA LYS A 165 1.67 -8.37 19.18
C LYS A 165 1.45 -9.48 18.16
N GLY A 166 1.86 -9.26 16.93
CA GLY A 166 1.77 -10.21 15.83
C GLY A 166 3.09 -10.92 15.53
N SER A 167 3.17 -11.39 14.29
CA SER A 167 4.27 -12.23 13.81
C SER A 167 5.51 -11.43 13.40
N LEU A 168 5.41 -10.12 13.20
CA LEU A 168 6.57 -9.25 12.94
C LEU A 168 7.32 -8.96 14.24
N GLY A 169 6.61 -8.63 15.32
CA GLY A 169 7.17 -8.35 16.65
C GLY A 169 7.80 -6.95 16.76
N GLU A 170 7.98 -6.50 18.00
CA GLU A 170 8.41 -5.13 18.34
C GLU A 170 9.72 -4.70 17.65
N GLN A 171 10.71 -5.60 17.59
CA GLN A 171 12.02 -5.26 17.04
C GLN A 171 11.97 -4.90 15.55
N ALA A 172 11.07 -5.53 14.77
CA ALA A 172 10.90 -5.20 13.37
C ALA A 172 10.43 -3.73 13.20
N PHE A 173 9.47 -3.30 14.01
CA PHE A 173 8.99 -1.91 13.98
C PHE A 173 10.05 -0.91 14.40
N ILE A 174 10.83 -1.22 15.45
CA ILE A 174 11.97 -0.38 15.86
C ILE A 174 12.97 -0.24 14.71
N ASN A 175 13.26 -1.31 13.99
CA ASN A 175 14.16 -1.27 12.83
C ASN A 175 13.57 -0.44 11.69
N ILE A 176 12.29 -0.63 11.37
CA ILE A 176 11.59 0.07 10.27
C ILE A 176 11.55 1.58 10.51
N ILE A 177 11.07 2.03 11.67
CA ILE A 177 10.91 3.47 11.96
C ILE A 177 12.26 4.20 12.10
N ASN A 178 13.36 3.48 12.33
CA ASN A 178 14.69 4.05 12.42
C ASN A 178 15.55 3.80 11.17
N HIS A 179 15.02 3.11 10.17
CA HIS A 179 15.77 2.82 8.95
C HIS A 179 16.04 4.11 8.16
N PRO A 180 17.28 4.38 7.71
CA PRO A 180 17.64 5.65 7.06
C PRO A 180 16.76 6.02 5.87
N VAL A 181 16.32 5.04 5.09
CA VAL A 181 15.46 5.25 3.91
C VAL A 181 14.00 5.50 4.32
N LEU A 182 13.51 4.87 5.38
CA LEU A 182 12.09 4.85 5.72
C LEU A 182 11.67 5.93 6.72
N ARG A 183 12.57 6.31 7.62
CA ARG A 183 12.29 7.16 8.77
C ARG A 183 11.70 8.54 8.46
N GLU A 184 11.93 9.06 7.27
CA GLU A 184 11.43 10.37 6.83
C GLU A 184 10.08 10.26 6.08
N LEU A 185 9.58 9.05 5.86
CA LEU A 185 8.29 8.82 5.23
C LEU A 185 7.15 8.92 6.27
N PRO A 186 5.94 9.30 5.85
CA PRO A 186 4.78 9.23 6.71
C PRO A 186 4.40 7.77 7.01
N PHE A 187 4.16 7.48 8.30
CA PHE A 187 3.66 6.21 8.79
C PHE A 187 2.20 6.32 9.19
N PHE A 188 1.40 5.35 8.81
CA PHE A 188 -0.02 5.26 9.15
C PHE A 188 -0.31 3.92 9.80
N LEU A 189 -1.20 3.90 10.79
CA LEU A 189 -1.66 2.69 11.47
C LEU A 189 -3.06 2.32 11.00
N GLU A 190 -3.26 1.04 10.71
CA GLU A 190 -4.57 0.44 10.43
C GLU A 190 -4.79 -0.80 11.33
N THR A 191 -4.14 -0.80 12.48
CA THR A 191 -4.23 -1.86 13.48
C THR A 191 -5.65 -1.97 14.04
N PRO A 192 -6.08 -3.16 14.54
CA PRO A 192 -7.44 -3.37 15.03
C PRO A 192 -7.65 -2.76 16.43
N ARG A 193 -7.38 -1.48 16.57
CA ARG A 193 -7.50 -0.71 17.81
C ARG A 193 -8.49 0.45 17.62
N ASP A 194 -9.01 0.95 18.72
CA ASP A 194 -9.73 2.22 18.76
C ASP A 194 -8.76 3.43 18.82
N ASP A 195 -9.29 4.64 18.81
CA ASP A 195 -8.48 5.87 18.82
C ASP A 195 -7.54 5.93 20.04
N ALA A 196 -7.98 5.48 21.21
CA ALA A 196 -7.16 5.42 22.41
C ALA A 196 -6.00 4.44 22.24
N GLY A 197 -6.29 3.26 21.70
CA GLY A 197 -5.30 2.25 21.39
C GLY A 197 -4.29 2.68 20.34
N HIS A 198 -4.73 3.36 19.27
CA HIS A 198 -3.81 3.96 18.31
C HIS A 198 -2.91 5.03 18.97
N GLY A 199 -3.47 5.81 19.92
CA GLY A 199 -2.68 6.77 20.70
C GLY A 199 -1.57 6.12 21.51
N GLU A 200 -1.83 4.93 22.12
CA GLU A 200 -0.83 4.14 22.82
C GLU A 200 0.27 3.63 21.88
N GLU A 201 -0.10 3.09 20.70
CA GLU A 201 0.85 2.61 19.70
C GLU A 201 1.73 3.75 19.17
N ILE A 202 1.14 4.91 18.84
CA ILE A 202 1.89 6.09 18.40
C ILE A 202 2.86 6.57 19.49
N THR A 203 2.46 6.54 20.75
CA THR A 203 3.32 6.92 21.87
C THR A 203 4.50 5.96 21.97
N TRP A 204 4.24 4.67 21.92
CA TRP A 204 5.29 3.64 21.94
C TRP A 204 6.27 3.79 20.76
N LEU A 205 5.78 4.02 19.54
CA LEU A 205 6.61 4.26 18.36
C LEU A 205 7.51 5.50 18.53
N LYS A 206 6.96 6.60 19.06
CA LYS A 206 7.71 7.83 19.31
C LYS A 206 8.82 7.65 20.37
N GLU A 207 8.57 6.84 21.40
CA GLU A 207 9.56 6.52 22.43
C GLU A 207 10.72 5.69 21.88
N HIS A 208 10.52 4.92 20.83
CA HIS A 208 11.53 4.08 20.19
C HIS A 208 12.16 4.71 18.95
N TYR A 209 11.66 5.89 18.50
CA TYR A 209 12.25 6.64 17.40
C TYR A 209 13.55 7.33 17.88
N ARG A 210 14.63 7.14 17.14
CA ARG A 210 15.95 7.70 17.44
C ARG A 210 16.18 8.97 16.63
N ASN A 211 16.42 10.08 17.29
CA ASN A 211 16.78 11.35 16.65
C ASN A 211 18.20 11.32 16.06
#